data_0770ce8d16f10e1f95b1771a007253e5
#
_entry.id   0770ce8d16f10e1f95b1771a007253e5
#
_cell.length_a   1.000
_cell.length_b   1.000
_cell.length_c   1.000
_cell.angle_alpha   90.00
_cell.angle_beta   90.00
_cell.angle_gamma   90.00
#
_symmetry.space_group_name_H-M   'P 1'
#
loop_
_entity.id
_entity.type
_entity.pdbx_description
1 polymer ?
#
loop_
_entity_poly.entity_id
_entity_poly.type
_entity_poly.pdbx_seq_one_letter_code
_entity_poly.pdbx_strand_id
1 'polypeptide(L)'
;MCSDSVQRQVAKTVSDVVSNFQAYDGVPFSPARRGPAPGATPSGGPSGVTPRAAASQIRTGIICNPKSHRNRSSVEATRPFVSGTVLAVTPRTQAELADVLADFARHQIELLVIDGGDGTIRDVLTAAATVWTGAQPRVAIVPSGKTNALALDLGIPDDWTLDQALAAARDGNSIVRHPVEVERADTGRRLRGFLFGAGAFVEATGLAQRAHRAGAFKGFAVGVALSWAIVQTLFGRASGTWRKGNRMHVRYDAGAAAGPVADTDTNRYILLASTLTRMPLGVQPFGPARDGLKTLLVDAPPRWLAAAAPLIVAGSPAKWLDRAGYHRIDTPALDVTMDAGFILDGEVYPGGALTIRQAAPISFVVP
;
A
#
# COMPACT_ATOMS: atom_id res chain seq x y z
N MET A 1 -5.12 3.42 42.11
CA MET A 1 -4.65 2.03 41.90
C MET A 1 -4.98 1.43 40.55
N CYS A 2 -5.39 2.23 39.55
CA CYS A 2 -5.70 1.74 38.17
C CYS A 2 -4.59 2.07 37.14
N SER A 3 -3.52 2.74 37.56
CA SER A 3 -2.45 3.26 36.67
C SER A 3 -1.40 2.21 36.31
N ASP A 4 -1.04 1.34 37.24
CA ASP A 4 0.10 0.40 37.05
C ASP A 4 -0.20 -0.79 36.11
N SER A 5 -1.43 -1.27 36.07
CA SER A 5 -1.82 -2.37 35.19
C SER A 5 -1.88 -1.92 33.72
N VAL A 6 -2.34 -0.69 33.47
CA VAL A 6 -2.39 -0.09 32.13
C VAL A 6 -0.98 0.21 31.64
N GLN A 7 -0.09 0.72 32.50
CA GLN A 7 1.31 0.97 32.13
C GLN A 7 2.08 -0.33 31.82
N ARG A 8 1.84 -1.42 32.58
CA ARG A 8 2.45 -2.73 32.28
C ARG A 8 1.91 -3.34 30.99
N GLN A 9 0.62 -3.16 30.70
CA GLN A 9 0.03 -3.67 29.48
C GLN A 9 0.52 -2.88 28.25
N VAL A 10 0.68 -1.56 28.35
CA VAL A 10 1.28 -0.71 27.33
C VAL A 10 2.75 -1.08 27.10
N ALA A 11 3.54 -1.27 28.17
CA ALA A 11 4.93 -1.68 28.06
C ALA A 11 5.08 -3.06 27.41
N LYS A 12 4.19 -4.02 27.73
CA LYS A 12 4.18 -5.34 27.12
C LYS A 12 3.81 -5.27 25.64
N THR A 13 2.78 -4.51 25.27
CA THR A 13 2.37 -4.35 23.86
C THR A 13 3.44 -3.64 23.04
N VAL A 14 4.11 -2.63 23.59
CA VAL A 14 5.27 -1.98 22.93
C VAL A 14 6.42 -2.93 22.79
N SER A 15 6.72 -3.75 23.82
CA SER A 15 7.75 -4.78 23.75
C SER A 15 7.43 -5.87 22.73
N ASP A 16 6.17 -6.31 22.65
CA ASP A 16 5.74 -7.33 21.68
C ASP A 16 5.77 -6.78 20.23
N VAL A 17 5.42 -5.50 20.03
CA VAL A 17 5.57 -4.82 18.74
C VAL A 17 7.05 -4.69 18.39
N VAL A 18 7.92 -4.29 19.31
CA VAL A 18 9.37 -4.18 19.11
C VAL A 18 10.00 -5.55 18.85
N SER A 19 9.57 -6.60 19.57
CA SER A 19 10.07 -7.98 19.38
C SER A 19 9.63 -8.57 18.04
N ASN A 20 8.41 -8.29 17.58
CA ASN A 20 7.97 -8.63 16.23
C ASN A 20 8.78 -7.89 15.16
N PHE A 21 9.24 -6.66 15.42
CA PHE A 21 10.15 -5.93 14.55
C PHE A 21 11.52 -6.63 14.41
N GLN A 22 12.05 -7.19 15.49
CA GLN A 22 13.33 -7.91 15.46
C GLN A 22 13.21 -9.31 14.82
N ALA A 23 12.04 -9.95 14.91
CA ALA A 23 11.79 -11.26 14.30
C ALA A 23 11.67 -11.18 12.76
N TYR A 24 11.34 -10.03 12.19
CA TYR A 24 11.22 -9.83 10.74
C TYR A 24 12.58 -9.72 10.02
N ASP A 25 13.66 -9.44 10.74
CA ASP A 25 15.01 -9.28 10.18
C ASP A 25 15.77 -10.60 9.98
N GLY A 26 15.20 -11.77 10.28
CA GLY A 26 16.02 -12.98 10.33
C GLY A 26 15.38 -14.35 10.10
N VAL A 27 14.14 -14.48 9.64
CA VAL A 27 13.56 -15.82 9.43
C VAL A 27 13.50 -16.17 7.95
N PRO A 28 14.32 -17.11 7.43
CA PRO A 28 14.12 -17.66 6.09
C PRO A 28 12.83 -18.50 6.10
N PHE A 29 11.91 -18.15 5.23
CA PHE A 29 10.69 -18.89 4.96
C PHE A 29 11.07 -20.28 4.40
N SER A 30 10.82 -21.34 5.16
CA SER A 30 11.01 -22.73 4.70
C SER A 30 9.68 -23.23 4.14
N PRO A 31 9.58 -23.59 2.85
CA PRO A 31 8.35 -24.13 2.31
C PRO A 31 8.10 -25.53 2.87
N ALA A 32 6.89 -25.76 3.34
CA ALA A 32 6.45 -27.07 3.84
C ALA A 32 6.63 -28.15 2.76
N ARG A 33 7.46 -29.15 3.06
CA ARG A 33 7.63 -30.35 2.24
C ARG A 33 6.32 -31.12 2.20
N ARG A 34 5.72 -31.24 1.01
CA ARG A 34 4.71 -32.27 0.76
C ARG A 34 5.40 -33.62 0.64
N GLY A 35 5.00 -34.57 1.46
CA GLY A 35 5.42 -35.97 1.38
C GLY A 35 4.90 -36.65 0.10
N PRO A 36 5.55 -37.71 -0.37
CA PRO A 36 5.21 -38.38 -1.61
C PRO A 36 3.92 -39.22 -1.45
N ALA A 37 3.07 -39.16 -2.44
CA ALA A 37 1.91 -40.05 -2.58
C ALA A 37 2.33 -41.45 -3.08
N PRO A 38 1.68 -42.54 -2.68
CA PRO A 38 2.06 -43.90 -3.05
C PRO A 38 1.56 -44.28 -4.45
N GLY A 39 2.43 -44.93 -5.16
CA GLY A 39 2.41 -45.80 -6.30
C GLY A 39 1.17 -45.95 -7.18
N ALA A 40 1.32 -45.70 -8.48
CA ALA A 40 0.54 -46.34 -9.54
C ALA A 40 1.50 -46.82 -10.64
N THR A 41 1.33 -48.09 -10.98
CA THR A 41 2.03 -48.88 -12.00
C THR A 41 1.73 -48.37 -13.42
N PRO A 42 2.66 -48.44 -14.39
CA PRO A 42 2.41 -48.03 -15.76
C PRO A 42 1.82 -49.19 -16.59
N SER A 43 0.66 -48.96 -17.21
CA SER A 43 0.19 -49.79 -18.34
C SER A 43 0.39 -49.01 -19.64
N GLY A 44 1.19 -49.58 -20.55
CA GLY A 44 1.54 -48.98 -21.83
C GLY A 44 0.39 -49.09 -22.87
N GLY A 45 0.31 -48.06 -23.72
CA GLY A 45 -0.40 -48.05 -24.98
C GLY A 45 0.11 -46.85 -25.82
N PRO A 46 0.32 -46.97 -27.12
CA PRO A 46 0.84 -45.91 -27.94
C PRO A 46 -0.24 -44.87 -28.23
N SER A 47 -0.21 -43.75 -27.55
CA SER A 47 -1.11 -42.64 -27.81
C SER A 47 -0.43 -41.63 -28.69
N GLY A 48 -1.12 -41.29 -29.77
CA GLY A 48 -0.73 -40.25 -30.71
C GLY A 48 -0.46 -38.94 -30.00
N VAL A 49 0.71 -38.38 -30.31
CA VAL A 49 1.13 -37.05 -29.88
C VAL A 49 0.26 -36.04 -30.62
N THR A 50 -0.85 -35.66 -30.01
CA THR A 50 -1.53 -34.41 -30.39
C THR A 50 -0.56 -33.26 -30.16
N PRO A 51 -0.32 -32.39 -31.13
CA PRO A 51 0.52 -31.22 -30.91
C PRO A 51 -0.08 -30.39 -29.77
N ARG A 52 0.63 -30.32 -28.65
CA ARG A 52 0.30 -29.41 -27.55
C ARG A 52 0.21 -28.03 -28.19
N ALA A 53 -1.02 -27.46 -28.21
CA ALA A 53 -1.27 -26.12 -28.73
C ALA A 53 -0.15 -25.22 -28.24
N ALA A 54 0.55 -24.53 -29.14
CA ALA A 54 1.64 -23.61 -28.79
C ALA A 54 1.05 -22.64 -27.78
N ALA A 55 1.56 -22.68 -26.56
CA ALA A 55 1.14 -21.78 -25.49
C ALA A 55 1.28 -20.35 -26.03
N SER A 56 0.17 -19.65 -26.24
CA SER A 56 0.19 -18.29 -26.77
C SER A 56 1.07 -17.44 -25.85
N GLN A 57 2.10 -16.85 -26.40
CA GLN A 57 3.01 -16.02 -25.60
C GLN A 57 2.25 -14.78 -25.15
N ILE A 58 2.20 -14.53 -23.83
CA ILE A 58 1.53 -13.37 -23.23
C ILE A 58 2.25 -12.10 -23.67
N ARG A 59 1.54 -11.18 -24.32
CA ARG A 59 2.11 -9.86 -24.68
C ARG A 59 2.36 -9.06 -23.42
N THR A 60 3.62 -8.78 -23.16
CA THR A 60 4.07 -8.24 -21.86
C THR A 60 4.75 -6.88 -22.05
N GLY A 61 4.27 -5.87 -21.32
CA GLY A 61 4.96 -4.60 -21.14
C GLY A 61 5.67 -4.55 -19.80
N ILE A 62 6.92 -4.14 -19.76
CA ILE A 62 7.73 -4.04 -18.53
C ILE A 62 8.15 -2.59 -18.32
N ILE A 63 7.82 -2.04 -17.16
CA ILE A 63 8.29 -0.72 -16.72
C ILE A 63 9.28 -0.93 -15.60
N CYS A 64 10.55 -0.52 -15.82
CA CYS A 64 11.60 -0.56 -14.82
C CYS A 64 11.89 0.85 -14.29
N ASN A 65 12.02 0.98 -12.97
CA ASN A 65 12.50 2.20 -12.35
C ASN A 65 13.98 2.05 -11.92
N PRO A 66 14.94 2.69 -12.63
CA PRO A 66 16.36 2.57 -12.31
C PRO A 66 16.74 3.23 -10.99
N LYS A 67 15.87 4.10 -10.44
CA LYS A 67 16.07 4.78 -9.16
C LYS A 67 15.61 3.96 -7.97
N SER A 68 14.92 2.83 -8.17
CA SER A 68 14.50 1.95 -7.07
C SER A 68 15.69 1.33 -6.37
N HIS A 69 15.50 0.97 -5.11
CA HIS A 69 16.59 0.61 -4.20
C HIS A 69 17.44 -0.56 -4.73
N ARG A 70 16.80 -1.58 -5.29
CA ARG A 70 17.48 -2.77 -5.82
C ARG A 70 18.11 -2.51 -7.19
N ASN A 71 17.49 -1.70 -8.04
CA ASN A 71 17.92 -1.49 -9.42
C ASN A 71 19.14 -0.53 -9.53
N ARG A 72 19.48 0.21 -8.46
CA ARG A 72 20.67 1.09 -8.43
C ARG A 72 21.99 0.36 -8.57
N SER A 73 22.03 -0.92 -8.23
CA SER A 73 23.24 -1.75 -8.32
C SER A 73 23.38 -2.51 -9.65
N SER A 74 22.33 -2.52 -10.49
CA SER A 74 22.34 -3.17 -11.80
C SER A 74 22.37 -2.14 -12.92
N VAL A 75 23.57 -1.79 -13.40
CA VAL A 75 23.79 -0.80 -14.49
C VAL A 75 23.27 -1.31 -15.85
N GLU A 76 22.91 -2.57 -15.96
CA GLU A 76 22.53 -3.22 -17.23
C GLU A 76 21.06 -3.04 -17.65
N ALA A 77 20.18 -2.54 -16.79
CA ALA A 77 18.73 -2.45 -17.05
C ALA A 77 18.31 -1.28 -17.96
N THR A 78 19.23 -0.60 -18.65
CA THR A 78 18.94 0.68 -19.33
C THR A 78 18.66 0.53 -20.84
N ARG A 79 18.61 -0.67 -21.40
CA ARG A 79 18.32 -0.85 -22.82
C ARG A 79 16.88 -1.33 -23.03
N PRO A 80 16.10 -0.66 -23.89
CA PRO A 80 14.82 -1.21 -24.30
C PRO A 80 15.07 -2.59 -24.92
N PHE A 81 14.51 -3.62 -24.30
CA PHE A 81 14.59 -4.97 -24.85
C PHE A 81 13.26 -5.26 -25.55
N VAL A 82 13.35 -5.51 -26.85
CA VAL A 82 12.20 -5.92 -27.65
C VAL A 82 12.46 -7.34 -28.15
N SER A 83 11.75 -8.31 -27.62
CA SER A 83 11.70 -9.67 -28.13
C SER A 83 10.25 -9.99 -28.44
N GLY A 84 9.86 -9.96 -29.70
CA GLY A 84 8.57 -10.37 -30.26
C GLY A 84 7.30 -10.06 -29.47
N THR A 85 7.24 -10.44 -28.20
CA THR A 85 6.10 -10.29 -27.29
C THR A 85 6.40 -9.53 -26.01
N VAL A 86 7.66 -9.07 -25.80
CA VAL A 86 8.07 -8.36 -24.57
C VAL A 86 8.64 -7.00 -24.92
N LEU A 87 8.08 -5.95 -24.33
CA LEU A 87 8.52 -4.56 -24.45
C LEU A 87 8.99 -4.08 -23.06
N ALA A 88 10.29 -3.87 -22.88
CA ALA A 88 10.83 -3.35 -21.60
C ALA A 88 11.33 -1.91 -21.77
N VAL A 89 10.88 -0.99 -20.92
CA VAL A 89 11.16 0.44 -21.00
C VAL A 89 11.44 1.03 -19.62
N THR A 90 12.26 2.08 -19.59
CA THR A 90 12.64 2.81 -18.37
C THR A 90 12.27 4.28 -18.50
N PRO A 91 11.02 4.68 -18.28
CA PRO A 91 10.60 6.07 -18.38
C PRO A 91 11.24 6.90 -17.26
N ARG A 92 11.69 8.10 -17.60
CA ARG A 92 12.37 9.04 -16.67
C ARG A 92 11.45 10.13 -16.15
N THR A 93 10.38 10.41 -16.87
CA THR A 93 9.39 11.46 -16.57
C THR A 93 7.98 10.88 -16.59
N GLN A 94 7.03 11.62 -16.00
CA GLN A 94 5.61 11.22 -16.06
C GLN A 94 5.05 11.30 -17.50
N ALA A 95 5.54 12.22 -18.31
CA ALA A 95 5.14 12.32 -19.72
C ALA A 95 5.62 11.08 -20.50
N GLU A 96 6.90 10.71 -20.39
CA GLU A 96 7.42 9.49 -21.01
C GLU A 96 6.67 8.24 -20.52
N LEU A 97 6.28 8.17 -19.23
CA LEU A 97 5.50 7.07 -18.69
C LEU A 97 4.12 6.99 -19.37
N ALA A 98 3.45 8.12 -19.57
CA ALA A 98 2.15 8.17 -20.26
C ALA A 98 2.28 7.70 -21.71
N ASP A 99 3.30 8.16 -22.44
CA ASP A 99 3.58 7.76 -23.82
C ASP A 99 3.86 6.25 -23.93
N VAL A 100 4.67 5.70 -23.02
CA VAL A 100 4.98 4.27 -22.95
C VAL A 100 3.71 3.45 -22.70
N LEU A 101 2.85 3.87 -21.77
CA LEU A 101 1.62 3.15 -21.48
C LEU A 101 0.63 3.23 -22.67
N ALA A 102 0.56 4.37 -23.36
CA ALA A 102 -0.23 4.51 -24.58
C ALA A 102 0.29 3.58 -25.71
N ASP A 103 1.62 3.43 -25.80
CA ASP A 103 2.24 2.48 -26.73
C ASP A 103 1.92 1.02 -26.35
N PHE A 104 2.01 0.67 -25.09
CA PHE A 104 1.61 -0.64 -24.58
C PHE A 104 0.15 -0.96 -24.87
N ALA A 105 -0.75 0.03 -24.74
CA ALA A 105 -2.16 -0.14 -25.10
C ALA A 105 -2.36 -0.40 -26.60
N ARG A 106 -1.61 0.31 -27.46
CA ARG A 106 -1.64 0.06 -28.94
C ARG A 106 -1.16 -1.35 -29.29
N HIS A 107 -0.17 -1.86 -28.55
CA HIS A 107 0.33 -3.23 -28.71
C HIS A 107 -0.55 -4.27 -28.00
N GLN A 108 -1.64 -3.83 -27.38
CA GLN A 108 -2.60 -4.72 -26.69
C GLN A 108 -1.90 -5.66 -25.70
N ILE A 109 -1.04 -5.14 -24.82
CA ILE A 109 -0.40 -5.97 -23.80
C ILE A 109 -1.45 -6.61 -22.89
N GLU A 110 -1.18 -7.83 -22.45
CA GLU A 110 -2.03 -8.64 -21.56
C GLU A 110 -1.49 -8.67 -20.13
N LEU A 111 -0.19 -8.37 -19.99
CA LEU A 111 0.53 -8.32 -18.72
C LEU A 111 1.37 -7.04 -18.65
N LEU A 112 1.16 -6.25 -17.60
CA LEU A 112 2.00 -5.11 -17.26
C LEU A 112 2.87 -5.47 -16.07
N VAL A 113 4.18 -5.54 -16.25
CA VAL A 113 5.13 -5.77 -15.17
C VAL A 113 5.68 -4.43 -14.68
N ILE A 114 5.65 -4.22 -13.38
CA ILE A 114 6.17 -3.01 -12.71
C ILE A 114 7.35 -3.43 -11.83
N ASP A 115 8.55 -3.11 -12.25
CA ASP A 115 9.76 -3.29 -11.45
C ASP A 115 10.09 -1.98 -10.72
N GLY A 116 9.67 -1.89 -9.46
CA GLY A 116 9.76 -0.68 -8.67
C GLY A 116 9.25 -0.84 -7.24
N GLY A 117 9.25 0.27 -6.49
CA GLY A 117 8.61 0.36 -5.17
C GLY A 117 7.21 0.98 -5.25
N ASP A 118 6.57 1.18 -4.09
CA ASP A 118 5.20 1.70 -3.98
C ASP A 118 4.98 3.00 -4.76
N GLY A 119 5.94 3.94 -4.76
CA GLY A 119 5.88 5.17 -5.54
C GLY A 119 5.82 4.93 -7.05
N THR A 120 6.59 3.97 -7.57
CA THR A 120 6.55 3.59 -8.99
C THR A 120 5.22 2.95 -9.33
N ILE A 121 4.72 2.06 -8.48
CA ILE A 121 3.41 1.41 -8.66
C ILE A 121 2.30 2.47 -8.71
N ARG A 122 2.28 3.40 -7.77
CA ARG A 122 1.35 4.54 -7.73
C ARG A 122 1.37 5.34 -9.04
N ASP A 123 2.56 5.73 -9.50
CA ASP A 123 2.71 6.55 -10.72
C ASP A 123 2.24 5.79 -11.96
N VAL A 124 2.60 4.52 -12.08
CA VAL A 124 2.17 3.65 -13.19
C VAL A 124 0.66 3.43 -13.16
N LEU A 125 0.06 3.10 -12.01
CA LEU A 125 -1.38 2.88 -11.90
C LEU A 125 -2.19 4.17 -12.11
N THR A 126 -1.65 5.32 -11.69
CA THR A 126 -2.24 6.64 -11.97
C THR A 126 -2.27 6.94 -13.46
N ALA A 127 -1.15 6.76 -14.16
CA ALA A 127 -1.07 6.98 -15.60
C ALA A 127 -1.86 5.92 -16.40
N ALA A 128 -1.80 4.66 -16.00
CA ALA A 128 -2.55 3.56 -16.61
C ALA A 128 -4.06 3.82 -16.62
N ALA A 129 -4.59 4.44 -15.58
CA ALA A 129 -6.01 4.78 -15.48
C ALA A 129 -6.51 5.74 -16.55
N THR A 130 -5.63 6.55 -17.13
CA THR A 130 -5.99 7.47 -18.24
C THR A 130 -5.92 6.78 -19.60
N VAL A 131 -5.16 5.70 -19.72
CA VAL A 131 -4.94 4.95 -20.95
C VAL A 131 -5.97 3.84 -21.12
N TRP A 132 -6.14 3.01 -20.07
CA TRP A 132 -7.12 1.91 -20.08
C TRP A 132 -8.41 2.33 -19.38
N THR A 133 -9.40 2.78 -20.15
CA THR A 133 -10.72 3.14 -19.63
C THR A 133 -11.67 1.95 -19.52
N GLY A 134 -11.29 0.78 -20.06
CA GLY A 134 -12.02 -0.49 -20.02
C GLY A 134 -11.21 -1.61 -19.40
N ALA A 135 -11.12 -2.76 -20.09
CA ALA A 135 -10.33 -3.91 -19.62
C ALA A 135 -8.84 -3.53 -19.52
N GLN A 136 -8.28 -3.75 -18.35
CA GLN A 136 -6.86 -3.47 -18.06
C GLN A 136 -6.05 -4.75 -18.16
N PRO A 137 -4.74 -4.67 -18.54
CA PRO A 137 -3.85 -5.82 -18.43
C PRO A 137 -3.73 -6.29 -16.98
N ARG A 138 -3.44 -7.57 -16.77
CA ARG A 138 -3.02 -8.04 -15.45
C ARG A 138 -1.72 -7.33 -15.05
N VAL A 139 -1.53 -7.10 -13.77
CA VAL A 139 -0.35 -6.42 -13.26
C VAL A 139 0.52 -7.39 -12.47
N ALA A 140 1.80 -7.49 -12.79
CA ALA A 140 2.79 -8.17 -11.98
C ALA A 140 3.74 -7.15 -11.34
N ILE A 141 4.13 -7.39 -10.09
CA ILE A 141 5.02 -6.50 -9.35
C ILE A 141 6.32 -7.24 -9.08
N VAL A 142 7.45 -6.59 -9.41
CA VAL A 142 8.79 -6.99 -8.96
C VAL A 142 9.20 -5.99 -7.87
N PRO A 143 9.20 -6.40 -6.58
CA PRO A 143 9.40 -5.48 -5.47
C PRO A 143 10.86 -5.03 -5.37
N SER A 144 11.15 -3.81 -5.81
CA SER A 144 12.49 -3.20 -5.78
C SER A 144 12.59 -2.00 -4.85
N GLY A 145 11.50 -1.66 -4.15
CA GLY A 145 11.42 -0.57 -3.18
C GLY A 145 12.00 -0.92 -1.82
N LYS A 146 11.77 -0.04 -0.85
CA LYS A 146 12.19 -0.23 0.55
C LYS A 146 11.08 -0.81 1.43
N THR A 147 9.83 -0.42 1.18
CA THR A 147 8.68 -0.79 2.01
C THR A 147 7.84 -1.86 1.33
N ASN A 148 7.63 -1.75 0.00
CA ASN A 148 6.88 -2.68 -0.83
C ASN A 148 5.52 -3.07 -0.22
N ALA A 149 4.76 -2.06 0.25
CA ALA A 149 3.53 -2.28 1.02
C ALA A 149 2.48 -3.09 0.24
N LEU A 150 2.32 -2.82 -1.06
CA LEU A 150 1.41 -3.58 -1.89
C LEU A 150 1.90 -5.01 -2.14
N ALA A 151 3.20 -5.23 -2.35
CA ALA A 151 3.75 -6.57 -2.52
C ALA A 151 3.54 -7.42 -1.26
N LEU A 152 3.75 -6.83 -0.07
CA LEU A 152 3.44 -7.47 1.21
C LEU A 152 1.95 -7.85 1.31
N ASP A 153 1.03 -6.94 0.94
CA ASP A 153 -0.42 -7.20 0.96
C ASP A 153 -0.81 -8.35 0.04
N LEU A 154 -0.17 -8.45 -1.12
CA LEU A 154 -0.39 -9.52 -2.09
C LEU A 154 0.30 -10.84 -1.71
N GLY A 155 1.15 -10.85 -0.69
CA GLY A 155 1.94 -12.02 -0.30
C GLY A 155 3.11 -12.31 -1.23
N ILE A 156 3.58 -11.31 -1.97
CA ILE A 156 4.73 -11.39 -2.86
C ILE A 156 6.01 -11.28 -2.03
N PRO A 157 6.94 -12.27 -2.11
CA PRO A 157 8.20 -12.22 -1.39
C PRO A 157 9.11 -11.08 -1.87
N ASP A 158 9.96 -10.55 -0.99
CA ASP A 158 10.87 -9.46 -1.35
C ASP A 158 11.92 -9.88 -2.40
N ASP A 159 12.26 -11.15 -2.49
CA ASP A 159 13.19 -11.73 -3.46
C ASP A 159 12.50 -12.19 -4.77
N TRP A 160 11.21 -11.91 -4.93
CA TRP A 160 10.44 -12.22 -6.12
C TRP A 160 11.07 -11.62 -7.38
N THR A 161 11.32 -12.46 -8.37
CA THR A 161 12.01 -12.10 -9.60
C THR A 161 11.06 -11.92 -10.78
N LEU A 162 11.53 -11.26 -11.84
CA LEU A 162 10.79 -11.12 -13.08
C LEU A 162 10.41 -12.49 -13.68
N ASP A 163 11.35 -13.47 -13.67
CA ASP A 163 11.07 -14.79 -14.22
C ASP A 163 9.98 -15.52 -13.46
N GLN A 164 9.97 -15.42 -12.14
CA GLN A 164 8.91 -15.96 -11.29
C GLN A 164 7.57 -15.29 -11.57
N ALA A 165 7.54 -13.96 -11.72
CA ALA A 165 6.34 -13.21 -12.06
C ALA A 165 5.77 -13.61 -13.43
N LEU A 166 6.63 -13.79 -14.43
CA LEU A 166 6.24 -14.27 -15.77
C LEU A 166 5.72 -15.70 -15.74
N ALA A 167 6.32 -16.58 -14.94
CA ALA A 167 5.87 -17.95 -14.76
C ALA A 167 4.49 -17.98 -14.10
N ALA A 168 4.29 -17.29 -12.97
CA ALA A 168 3.01 -17.20 -12.29
C ALA A 168 1.89 -16.59 -13.16
N ALA A 169 2.25 -15.62 -14.02
CA ALA A 169 1.30 -15.06 -14.99
C ALA A 169 0.82 -16.10 -16.01
N ARG A 170 1.68 -17.04 -16.42
CA ARG A 170 1.30 -18.15 -17.32
C ARG A 170 0.43 -19.16 -16.60
N ASP A 171 0.70 -19.42 -15.32
CA ASP A 171 -0.10 -20.34 -14.49
C ASP A 171 -1.48 -19.74 -14.12
N GLY A 172 -1.68 -18.44 -14.35
CA GLY A 172 -2.95 -17.75 -14.14
C GLY A 172 -3.20 -17.30 -12.71
N ASN A 173 -2.24 -17.45 -11.81
CA ASN A 173 -2.35 -17.04 -10.40
C ASN A 173 -2.57 -15.54 -10.30
N SER A 174 -3.66 -15.10 -9.68
CA SER A 174 -3.94 -13.68 -9.51
C SER A 174 -4.86 -13.40 -8.33
N ILE A 175 -4.70 -12.23 -7.74
CA ILE A 175 -5.56 -11.66 -6.70
C ILE A 175 -6.07 -10.30 -7.18
N VAL A 176 -7.35 -10.04 -6.96
CA VAL A 176 -7.96 -8.74 -7.27
C VAL A 176 -7.76 -7.79 -6.09
N ARG A 177 -7.32 -6.57 -6.39
CA ARG A 177 -7.26 -5.46 -5.44
C ARG A 177 -7.82 -4.19 -6.06
N HIS A 178 -8.38 -3.36 -5.20
CA HIS A 178 -8.91 -2.06 -5.58
C HIS A 178 -7.99 -0.97 -5.06
N PRO A 179 -7.37 -0.14 -5.91
CA PRO A 179 -6.63 1.02 -5.44
C PRO A 179 -7.54 2.04 -4.72
N VAL A 180 -6.95 2.84 -3.86
CA VAL A 180 -7.54 4.11 -3.42
C VAL A 180 -7.41 5.09 -4.59
N GLU A 181 -8.50 5.68 -5.02
CA GLU A 181 -8.52 6.78 -5.99
C GLU A 181 -8.81 8.09 -5.28
N VAL A 182 -7.94 9.08 -5.48
CA VAL A 182 -8.12 10.45 -4.99
C VAL A 182 -8.37 11.34 -6.18
N GLU A 183 -9.57 11.91 -6.28
CA GLU A 183 -9.95 12.86 -7.31
C GLU A 183 -9.96 14.27 -6.73
N ARG A 184 -9.31 15.20 -7.41
CA ARG A 184 -9.30 16.61 -7.05
C ARG A 184 -10.43 17.33 -7.77
N ALA A 185 -11.30 18.03 -7.06
CA ALA A 185 -12.44 18.71 -7.62
C ALA A 185 -12.05 19.91 -8.52
N ASP A 186 -10.93 20.57 -8.20
CA ASP A 186 -10.45 21.76 -8.93
C ASP A 186 -9.88 21.46 -10.32
N THR A 187 -9.24 20.31 -10.49
CA THR A 187 -8.55 19.93 -11.73
C THR A 187 -9.11 18.69 -12.39
N GLY A 188 -9.99 17.95 -11.74
CA GLY A 188 -10.43 16.61 -12.15
C GLY A 188 -9.28 15.58 -12.17
N ARG A 189 -8.09 15.93 -11.67
CA ARG A 189 -6.94 15.02 -11.65
C ARG A 189 -7.20 13.88 -10.69
N ARG A 190 -6.97 12.66 -11.16
CA ARG A 190 -7.09 11.43 -10.38
C ARG A 190 -5.73 10.85 -10.08
N LEU A 191 -5.54 10.43 -8.84
CA LEU A 191 -4.36 9.73 -8.38
C LEU A 191 -4.79 8.35 -7.88
N ARG A 192 -4.00 7.32 -8.10
CA ARG A 192 -4.25 5.97 -7.62
C ARG A 192 -3.11 5.48 -6.75
N GLY A 193 -3.43 4.93 -5.60
CA GLY A 193 -2.49 4.36 -4.64
C GLY A 193 -3.21 3.39 -3.70
N PHE A 194 -2.60 3.09 -2.55
CA PHE A 194 -3.19 2.12 -1.62
C PHE A 194 -3.31 2.65 -0.18
N LEU A 195 -2.53 3.68 0.17
CA LEU A 195 -2.56 4.29 1.49
C LEU A 195 -2.59 5.82 1.37
N PHE A 196 -3.71 6.40 1.77
CA PHE A 196 -3.91 7.83 1.92
C PHE A 196 -3.72 8.25 3.37
N GLY A 197 -3.09 9.40 3.60
CA GLY A 197 -2.96 9.97 4.93
C GLY A 197 -2.91 11.49 4.93
N ALA A 198 -3.56 12.10 5.93
CA ALA A 198 -3.57 13.55 6.13
C ALA A 198 -3.41 13.90 7.63
N GLY A 199 -3.20 15.18 7.91
CA GLY A 199 -2.95 15.69 9.26
C GLY A 199 -1.57 15.31 9.78
N ALA A 200 -1.46 14.92 11.04
CA ALA A 200 -0.19 14.55 11.67
C ALA A 200 0.56 13.41 10.96
N PHE A 201 -0.11 12.63 10.12
CA PHE A 201 0.54 11.60 9.31
C PHE A 201 1.50 12.20 8.27
N VAL A 202 1.16 13.36 7.70
CA VAL A 202 2.03 14.09 6.75
C VAL A 202 3.31 14.54 7.43
N GLU A 203 3.18 15.12 8.61
CA GLU A 203 4.30 15.59 9.41
C GLU A 203 5.21 14.43 9.85
N ALA A 204 4.62 13.34 10.35
CA ALA A 204 5.36 12.16 10.77
C ALA A 204 6.14 11.53 9.61
N THR A 205 5.53 11.43 8.43
CA THR A 205 6.19 10.91 7.23
C THR A 205 7.33 11.82 6.76
N GLY A 206 7.11 13.14 6.78
CA GLY A 206 8.15 14.12 6.45
C GLY A 206 9.34 14.07 7.42
N LEU A 207 9.09 13.82 8.70
CA LEU A 207 10.13 13.62 9.71
C LEU A 207 10.91 12.33 9.46
N ALA A 208 10.22 11.23 9.18
CA ALA A 208 10.83 9.95 8.87
C ALA A 208 11.72 10.03 7.61
N GLN A 209 11.27 10.72 6.56
CA GLN A 209 12.05 10.95 5.35
C GLN A 209 13.31 11.81 5.60
N ARG A 210 13.23 12.81 6.48
CA ARG A 210 14.38 13.63 6.88
C ARG A 210 15.39 12.82 7.67
N ALA A 211 14.96 12.05 8.65
CA ALA A 211 15.82 11.16 9.44
C ALA A 211 16.53 10.13 8.54
N HIS A 212 15.85 9.60 7.55
CA HIS A 212 16.42 8.68 6.59
C HIS A 212 17.47 9.30 5.66
N ARG A 213 17.27 10.55 5.23
CA ARG A 213 18.27 11.32 4.47
C ARG A 213 19.51 11.64 5.30
N ALA A 214 19.36 11.78 6.61
CA ALA A 214 20.46 12.00 7.55
C ALA A 214 21.27 10.73 7.89
N GLY A 215 21.03 9.60 7.20
CA GLY A 215 21.84 8.38 7.33
C GLY A 215 21.40 7.43 8.45
N ALA A 216 20.25 7.63 9.09
CA ALA A 216 19.67 6.68 10.02
C ALA A 216 19.16 5.46 9.23
N PHE A 217 19.87 4.34 9.37
CA PHE A 217 19.81 3.18 8.49
C PHE A 217 18.61 2.26 8.70
N LYS A 218 18.15 1.65 7.57
CA LYS A 218 17.34 0.40 7.40
C LYS A 218 16.13 0.28 8.34
N GLY A 219 14.97 -0.06 7.89
CA GLY A 219 13.70 -0.39 8.59
C GLY A 219 13.52 0.10 10.05
N PHE A 220 14.57 -0.03 10.86
CA PHE A 220 14.72 0.48 12.21
C PHE A 220 14.49 2.00 12.31
N ALA A 221 14.91 2.79 11.30
CA ALA A 221 14.73 4.24 11.33
C ALA A 221 13.25 4.65 11.20
N VAL A 222 12.43 3.92 10.46
CA VAL A 222 10.98 4.17 10.37
C VAL A 222 10.33 3.82 11.70
N GLY A 223 10.72 2.69 12.31
CA GLY A 223 10.27 2.30 13.65
C GLY A 223 10.71 3.30 14.72
N VAL A 224 11.96 3.74 14.69
CA VAL A 224 12.49 4.76 15.61
C VAL A 224 11.84 6.12 15.36
N ALA A 225 11.63 6.54 14.11
CA ALA A 225 10.97 7.80 13.80
C ALA A 225 9.49 7.79 14.22
N LEU A 226 8.79 6.68 14.02
CA LEU A 226 7.41 6.49 14.49
C LEU A 226 7.36 6.44 16.03
N SER A 227 8.26 5.67 16.65
CA SER A 227 8.39 5.62 18.12
C SER A 227 8.81 6.96 18.70
N TRP A 228 9.71 7.67 18.04
CA TRP A 228 10.15 9.01 18.45
C TRP A 228 9.03 10.04 18.25
N ALA A 229 8.28 9.99 17.15
CA ALA A 229 7.10 10.83 16.95
C ALA A 229 6.04 10.56 18.03
N ILE A 230 5.82 9.30 18.41
CA ILE A 230 4.96 8.90 19.52
C ILE A 230 5.51 9.46 20.84
N VAL A 231 6.79 9.27 21.12
CA VAL A 231 7.45 9.79 22.34
C VAL A 231 7.43 11.32 22.38
N GLN A 232 7.76 12.01 21.30
CA GLN A 232 7.65 13.46 21.19
C GLN A 232 6.21 13.96 21.40
N THR A 233 5.23 13.22 20.89
CA THR A 233 3.80 13.56 21.08
C THR A 233 3.34 13.30 22.50
N LEU A 234 3.93 12.31 23.18
CA LEU A 234 3.62 11.94 24.56
C LEU A 234 4.28 12.83 25.61
N PHE A 235 5.55 13.22 25.39
CA PHE A 235 6.39 13.88 26.40
C PHE A 235 6.93 15.24 25.94
N GLY A 236 6.79 15.61 24.66
CA GLY A 236 7.33 16.85 24.12
C GLY A 236 6.53 18.08 24.54
N ARG A 237 7.24 19.09 25.06
CA ARG A 237 6.73 20.48 25.22
C ARG A 237 6.45 21.19 23.88
N ALA A 238 6.73 20.57 22.74
CA ALA A 238 6.31 21.04 21.41
C ALA A 238 4.79 20.90 21.23
N SER A 239 4.10 21.39 22.17
CA SER A 239 2.74 21.12 22.62
C SER A 239 1.67 21.88 21.85
N GLY A 240 1.99 22.76 20.93
CA GLY A 240 0.97 23.65 20.41
C GLY A 240 0.38 23.23 19.07
N THR A 241 1.23 23.06 18.07
CA THR A 241 0.77 23.02 16.67
C THR A 241 0.34 21.64 16.23
N TRP A 242 1.06 20.59 16.59
CA TRP A 242 0.76 19.21 16.17
C TRP A 242 -0.56 18.67 16.74
N ARG A 243 -0.86 19.02 18.00
CA ARG A 243 -2.09 18.55 18.66
C ARG A 243 -3.36 19.30 18.22
N LYS A 244 -3.20 20.49 17.64
CA LYS A 244 -4.33 21.28 17.14
C LYS A 244 -5.02 20.63 15.96
N GLY A 245 -4.30 19.75 15.23
CA GLY A 245 -4.77 19.15 13.99
C GLY A 245 -4.97 20.18 12.88
N ASN A 246 -5.53 19.72 11.79
CA ASN A 246 -5.88 20.52 10.62
C ASN A 246 -7.41 20.56 10.49
N ARG A 247 -7.95 21.70 10.11
CA ARG A 247 -9.38 21.82 9.80
C ARG A 247 -9.65 20.97 8.56
N MET A 248 -10.62 20.07 8.66
CA MET A 248 -11.07 19.21 7.60
C MET A 248 -12.59 19.18 7.59
N HIS A 249 -13.17 19.52 6.47
CA HIS A 249 -14.57 19.22 6.18
C HIS A 249 -14.63 17.82 5.62
N VAL A 250 -15.26 16.88 6.30
CA VAL A 250 -15.34 15.46 5.91
C VAL A 250 -16.80 15.06 5.79
N ARG A 251 -17.18 14.58 4.62
CA ARG A 251 -18.53 14.07 4.33
C ARG A 251 -18.41 12.62 3.82
N TYR A 252 -19.19 11.72 4.37
CA TYR A 252 -19.25 10.33 3.94
C TYR A 252 -20.60 9.71 4.23
N ASP A 253 -20.96 8.73 3.42
CA ASP A 253 -22.12 7.86 3.65
C ASP A 253 -21.67 6.65 4.47
N ALA A 254 -22.17 6.55 5.68
CA ALA A 254 -21.87 5.45 6.60
C ALA A 254 -22.62 4.16 6.23
N GLY A 255 -23.40 4.17 5.13
CA GLY A 255 -24.24 3.04 4.69
C GLY A 255 -25.53 2.90 5.52
N ALA A 256 -26.45 2.11 5.00
CA ALA A 256 -27.80 1.96 5.58
C ALA A 256 -27.83 1.43 7.03
N ALA A 257 -26.74 0.82 7.52
CA ALA A 257 -26.64 0.28 8.89
C ALA A 257 -26.13 1.30 9.93
N ALA A 258 -25.55 2.43 9.50
CA ALA A 258 -24.84 3.37 10.39
C ALA A 258 -25.48 4.78 10.49
N GLY A 259 -26.62 5.03 9.83
CA GLY A 259 -27.34 6.29 9.93
C GLY A 259 -27.10 7.27 8.78
N PRO A 260 -27.53 8.53 8.90
CA PRO A 260 -27.48 9.52 7.83
C PRO A 260 -26.03 9.89 7.47
N VAL A 261 -25.89 10.50 6.27
CA VAL A 261 -24.62 11.07 5.80
C VAL A 261 -23.96 11.90 6.91
N ALA A 262 -22.77 11.49 7.34
CA ALA A 262 -22.00 12.29 8.27
C ALA A 262 -21.37 13.47 7.51
N ASP A 263 -21.60 14.67 8.02
CA ASP A 263 -21.06 15.92 7.47
C ASP A 263 -20.47 16.72 8.63
N THR A 264 -19.15 16.80 8.70
CA THR A 264 -18.45 17.40 9.83
C THR A 264 -17.34 18.33 9.38
N ASP A 265 -17.35 19.57 9.87
CA ASP A 265 -16.28 20.55 9.67
C ASP A 265 -15.59 20.83 11.01
N THR A 266 -14.50 20.16 11.26
CA THR A 266 -13.79 20.28 12.55
C THR A 266 -12.29 20.01 12.37
N ASN A 267 -11.53 20.30 13.41
CA ASN A 267 -10.12 19.95 13.42
C ASN A 267 -9.93 18.45 13.59
N ARG A 268 -9.17 17.85 12.68
CA ARG A 268 -8.77 16.44 12.72
C ARG A 268 -7.28 16.29 12.96
N TYR A 269 -6.93 15.39 13.85
CA TYR A 269 -5.53 15.07 14.13
C TYR A 269 -4.93 14.21 13.03
N ILE A 270 -5.64 13.15 12.62
CA ILE A 270 -5.27 12.23 11.56
C ILE A 270 -6.51 11.83 10.76
N LEU A 271 -6.34 11.73 9.45
CA LEU A 271 -7.21 11.00 8.54
C LEU A 271 -6.35 10.00 7.77
N LEU A 272 -6.62 8.71 7.91
CA LEU A 272 -6.03 7.64 7.10
C LEU A 272 -7.14 6.93 6.33
N ALA A 273 -6.84 6.55 5.08
CA ALA A 273 -7.72 5.68 4.30
C ALA A 273 -6.89 4.67 3.51
N SER A 274 -7.33 3.41 3.45
CA SER A 274 -6.59 2.36 2.75
C SER A 274 -7.51 1.24 2.27
N THR A 275 -7.10 0.62 1.18
CA THR A 275 -7.71 -0.61 0.65
C THR A 275 -6.85 -1.85 0.89
N LEU A 276 -5.62 -1.70 1.42
CA LEU A 276 -4.75 -2.83 1.78
C LEU A 276 -5.41 -3.71 2.83
N THR A 277 -5.37 -5.02 2.65
CA THR A 277 -5.81 -6.00 3.65
C THR A 277 -4.74 -6.28 4.70
N ARG A 278 -3.48 -6.21 4.29
CA ARG A 278 -2.30 -6.35 5.17
C ARG A 278 -1.50 -5.06 5.14
N MET A 279 -1.23 -4.50 6.30
CA MET A 279 -0.39 -3.32 6.43
C MET A 279 1.05 -3.71 6.74
N PRO A 280 2.05 -2.91 6.31
CA PRO A 280 3.43 -3.09 6.73
C PRO A 280 3.54 -3.17 8.26
N LEU A 281 4.54 -3.93 8.75
CA LEU A 281 4.81 -4.11 10.17
C LEU A 281 3.68 -4.80 10.95
N GLY A 282 2.70 -5.39 10.27
CA GLY A 282 1.57 -6.07 10.90
C GLY A 282 0.62 -5.15 11.68
N VAL A 283 0.72 -3.82 11.49
CA VAL A 283 -0.18 -2.86 12.14
C VAL A 283 -1.59 -2.98 11.58
N GLN A 284 -2.59 -2.73 12.42
CA GLN A 284 -4.01 -2.84 12.06
C GLN A 284 -4.81 -1.58 12.44
N PRO A 285 -4.42 -0.39 11.98
CA PRO A 285 -5.04 0.86 12.43
C PRO A 285 -6.54 0.90 12.13
N PHE A 286 -6.97 0.18 11.11
CA PHE A 286 -8.38 0.10 10.70
C PHE A 286 -9.15 -1.02 11.41
N GLY A 287 -8.53 -1.81 12.28
CA GLY A 287 -9.10 -3.02 12.87
C GLY A 287 -8.79 -4.29 12.06
N PRO A 288 -9.58 -5.38 12.23
CA PRO A 288 -9.33 -6.65 11.53
C PRO A 288 -9.22 -6.50 10.01
N ALA A 289 -8.41 -7.37 9.39
CA ALA A 289 -8.22 -7.41 7.95
C ALA A 289 -9.58 -7.66 7.24
N ARG A 290 -9.88 -6.83 6.24
CA ARG A 290 -11.09 -6.92 5.41
C ARG A 290 -10.89 -6.14 4.12
N ASP A 291 -11.73 -6.43 3.15
CA ASP A 291 -11.78 -5.69 1.88
C ASP A 291 -12.50 -4.34 2.05
N GLY A 292 -12.41 -3.49 1.03
CA GLY A 292 -13.07 -2.19 0.99
C GLY A 292 -12.17 -1.01 1.37
N LEU A 293 -12.72 0.19 1.28
CA LEU A 293 -12.04 1.41 1.71
C LEU A 293 -12.26 1.57 3.22
N LYS A 294 -11.18 1.35 3.97
CA LYS A 294 -11.15 1.47 5.43
C LYS A 294 -10.60 2.83 5.81
N THR A 295 -11.26 3.51 6.71
CA THR A 295 -10.88 4.86 7.16
C THR A 295 -10.71 4.90 8.67
N LEU A 296 -9.65 5.57 9.12
CA LEU A 296 -9.44 5.97 10.50
C LEU A 296 -9.42 7.49 10.57
N LEU A 297 -10.36 8.05 11.31
CA LEU A 297 -10.49 9.48 11.60
C LEU A 297 -10.20 9.73 13.07
N VAL A 298 -9.28 10.63 13.38
CA VAL A 298 -8.92 10.99 14.76
C VAL A 298 -9.18 12.47 14.99
N ASP A 299 -10.00 12.77 16.01
CA ASP A 299 -10.33 14.13 16.40
C ASP A 299 -9.13 14.90 16.95
N ALA A 300 -9.12 16.21 16.79
CA ALA A 300 -8.13 17.09 17.40
C ALA A 300 -8.77 17.94 18.53
N PRO A 301 -8.07 18.12 19.64
CA PRO A 301 -6.83 17.47 20.05
C PRO A 301 -7.04 15.98 20.42
N PRO A 302 -6.11 15.08 20.09
CA PRO A 302 -6.29 13.65 20.35
C PRO A 302 -6.33 13.41 21.87
N ARG A 303 -7.40 12.75 22.33
CA ARG A 303 -7.61 12.42 23.74
C ARG A 303 -6.93 11.09 24.08
N TRP A 304 -6.31 11.00 25.24
CA TRP A 304 -5.69 9.74 25.73
C TRP A 304 -4.74 9.09 24.73
N LEU A 305 -4.04 9.89 23.90
CA LEU A 305 -3.21 9.42 22.78
C LEU A 305 -2.23 8.30 23.19
N ALA A 306 -1.61 8.44 24.38
CA ALA A 306 -0.68 7.44 24.90
C ALA A 306 -1.30 6.06 25.10
N ALA A 307 -2.56 6.02 25.54
CA ALA A 307 -3.28 4.77 25.74
C ALA A 307 -3.97 4.29 24.46
N ALA A 308 -4.42 5.21 23.62
CA ALA A 308 -5.14 4.90 22.40
C ALA A 308 -4.23 4.42 21.26
N ALA A 309 -3.05 5.04 21.08
CA ALA A 309 -2.18 4.74 19.93
C ALA A 309 -1.77 3.26 19.86
N PRO A 310 -1.28 2.58 20.91
CA PRO A 310 -0.94 1.16 20.83
C PRO A 310 -2.17 0.29 20.54
N LEU A 311 -3.34 0.64 21.06
CA LEU A 311 -4.59 -0.10 20.81
C LEU A 311 -5.08 0.10 19.37
N ILE A 312 -4.95 1.30 18.81
CA ILE A 312 -5.27 1.57 17.40
C ILE A 312 -4.35 0.77 16.49
N VAL A 313 -3.04 0.81 16.76
CA VAL A 313 -2.04 0.07 15.95
C VAL A 313 -2.26 -1.44 16.03
N ALA A 314 -2.66 -1.95 17.20
CA ALA A 314 -2.97 -3.37 17.40
C ALA A 314 -4.37 -3.78 16.88
N GLY A 315 -5.16 -2.87 16.33
CA GLY A 315 -6.50 -3.19 15.81
C GLY A 315 -7.57 -3.42 16.88
N SER A 316 -7.34 -3.01 18.13
CA SER A 316 -8.25 -3.25 19.25
C SER A 316 -9.68 -2.76 18.97
N PRO A 317 -10.73 -3.58 19.25
CA PRO A 317 -12.12 -3.19 19.09
C PRO A 317 -12.70 -2.41 20.29
N ALA A 318 -11.83 -1.86 21.15
CA ALA A 318 -12.26 -1.21 22.39
C ALA A 318 -13.20 -0.02 22.13
N LYS A 319 -14.45 -0.12 22.57
CA LYS A 319 -15.52 0.87 22.33
C LYS A 319 -15.22 2.28 22.88
N TRP A 320 -14.33 2.39 23.87
CA TRP A 320 -13.96 3.68 24.41
C TRP A 320 -13.13 4.53 23.41
N LEU A 321 -12.45 3.89 22.46
CA LEU A 321 -11.68 4.58 21.43
C LEU A 321 -12.57 5.49 20.60
N ASP A 322 -13.73 5.02 20.18
CA ASP A 322 -14.69 5.85 19.44
C ASP A 322 -15.16 7.05 20.25
N ARG A 323 -15.52 6.84 21.53
CA ARG A 323 -15.88 7.93 22.46
C ARG A 323 -14.73 8.91 22.72
N ALA A 324 -13.50 8.48 22.56
CA ALA A 324 -12.30 9.31 22.69
C ALA A 324 -11.94 10.05 21.40
N GLY A 325 -12.72 9.85 20.32
CA GLY A 325 -12.52 10.53 19.03
C GLY A 325 -11.62 9.76 18.05
N TYR A 326 -11.56 8.42 18.15
CA TYR A 326 -10.84 7.54 17.21
C TYR A 326 -11.86 6.71 16.44
N HIS A 327 -12.32 7.23 15.31
CA HIS A 327 -13.42 6.65 14.54
C HIS A 327 -12.89 5.78 13.41
N ARG A 328 -13.31 4.51 13.39
CA ARG A 328 -13.08 3.59 12.27
C ARG A 328 -14.33 3.51 11.42
N ILE A 329 -14.21 3.83 10.15
CA ILE A 329 -15.33 3.98 9.23
C ILE A 329 -15.05 3.12 8.01
N ASP A 330 -16.04 2.35 7.58
CA ASP A 330 -16.07 1.67 6.30
C ASP A 330 -17.07 2.43 5.41
N THR A 331 -16.57 3.00 4.33
CA THR A 331 -17.39 3.75 3.38
C THR A 331 -16.88 3.54 1.97
N PRO A 332 -17.76 3.46 0.95
CA PRO A 332 -17.32 3.36 -0.43
C PRO A 332 -16.57 4.60 -0.92
N ALA A 333 -16.90 5.77 -0.35
CA ALA A 333 -16.27 7.04 -0.67
C ALA A 333 -16.38 8.03 0.49
N LEU A 334 -15.45 8.98 0.52
CA LEU A 334 -15.54 10.16 1.39
C LEU A 334 -15.07 11.41 0.63
N ASP A 335 -15.78 12.52 0.84
CA ASP A 335 -15.38 13.84 0.38
C ASP A 335 -14.63 14.55 1.50
N VAL A 336 -13.49 15.14 1.18
CA VAL A 336 -12.64 15.83 2.15
C VAL A 336 -12.21 17.17 1.57
N THR A 337 -12.48 18.25 2.30
CA THR A 337 -11.93 19.57 1.98
C THR A 337 -10.96 19.99 3.08
N MET A 338 -9.72 20.30 2.70
CA MET A 338 -8.66 20.73 3.61
C MET A 338 -7.63 21.60 2.92
N ASP A 339 -7.05 22.57 3.64
CA ASP A 339 -5.96 23.40 3.12
C ASP A 339 -4.61 22.71 3.20
N ALA A 340 -4.40 21.88 4.23
CA ALA A 340 -3.18 21.13 4.43
C ALA A 340 -3.00 20.04 3.37
N GLY A 341 -1.75 19.72 3.04
CA GLY A 341 -1.44 18.63 2.12
C GLY A 341 -1.82 17.25 2.65
N PHE A 342 -1.83 16.28 1.73
CA PHE A 342 -2.00 14.86 2.03
C PHE A 342 -0.86 14.01 1.45
N ILE A 343 -0.78 12.78 1.89
CA ILE A 343 0.16 11.77 1.37
C ILE A 343 -0.63 10.64 0.70
N LEU A 344 -0.14 10.18 -0.44
CA LEU A 344 -0.57 8.95 -1.10
C LEU A 344 0.67 8.10 -1.38
N ASP A 345 0.75 6.90 -0.79
CA ASP A 345 1.90 5.99 -0.89
C ASP A 345 3.25 6.69 -0.73
N GLY A 346 3.38 7.50 0.32
CA GLY A 346 4.62 8.17 0.69
C GLY A 346 4.94 9.47 -0.05
N GLU A 347 4.16 9.89 -1.04
CA GLU A 347 4.34 11.16 -1.77
C GLU A 347 3.36 12.21 -1.29
N VAL A 348 3.83 13.45 -1.14
CA VAL A 348 3.05 14.58 -0.64
C VAL A 348 2.37 15.32 -1.79
N TYR A 349 1.09 15.60 -1.62
CA TYR A 349 0.25 16.35 -2.56
C TYR A 349 -0.39 17.54 -1.86
N PRO A 350 -0.71 18.63 -2.58
CA PRO A 350 -1.43 19.77 -2.02
C PRO A 350 -2.87 19.39 -1.65
N GLY A 351 -3.40 19.98 -0.60
CA GLY A 351 -4.79 19.87 -0.19
C GLY A 351 -5.78 20.40 -1.23
N GLY A 352 -7.00 20.66 -0.83
CA GLY A 352 -8.12 21.12 -1.64
C GLY A 352 -9.38 20.32 -1.36
N ALA A 353 -10.35 20.41 -2.27
CA ALA A 353 -11.53 19.55 -2.26
C ALA A 353 -11.22 18.24 -2.98
N LEU A 354 -11.32 17.13 -2.26
CA LEU A 354 -10.93 15.79 -2.68
C LEU A 354 -12.10 14.82 -2.53
N THR A 355 -12.30 13.94 -3.50
CA THR A 355 -13.11 12.73 -3.35
C THR A 355 -12.18 11.54 -3.27
N ILE A 356 -12.26 10.78 -2.18
CA ILE A 356 -11.46 9.58 -1.94
C ILE A 356 -12.40 8.38 -2.03
N ARG A 357 -12.09 7.44 -2.93
CA ARG A 357 -12.94 6.28 -3.15
C ARG A 357 -12.13 5.04 -3.55
N GLN A 358 -12.80 3.91 -3.55
CA GLN A 358 -12.27 2.68 -4.10
C GLN A 358 -12.30 2.77 -5.64
N ALA A 359 -11.17 2.56 -6.30
CA ALA A 359 -11.07 2.54 -7.76
C ALA A 359 -11.58 1.21 -8.35
N ALA A 360 -11.65 1.14 -9.68
CA ALA A 360 -11.91 -0.10 -10.39
C ALA A 360 -10.89 -1.19 -10.01
N PRO A 361 -11.32 -2.47 -10.01
CA PRO A 361 -10.46 -3.60 -9.64
C PRO A 361 -9.30 -3.78 -10.62
N ILE A 362 -8.16 -4.20 -10.07
CA ILE A 362 -6.96 -4.58 -10.82
C ILE A 362 -6.60 -6.02 -10.42
N SER A 363 -6.34 -6.87 -11.42
CA SER A 363 -5.88 -8.24 -11.21
C SER A 363 -4.36 -8.25 -11.10
N PHE A 364 -3.86 -8.61 -9.92
CA PHE A 364 -2.41 -8.72 -9.64
C PHE A 364 -1.96 -10.17 -9.69
N VAL A 365 -0.87 -10.42 -10.41
CA VAL A 365 -0.22 -11.74 -10.45
C VAL A 365 0.47 -11.99 -9.11
N VAL A 366 0.29 -13.18 -8.56
CA VAL A 366 0.84 -13.60 -7.26
C VAL A 366 1.53 -14.96 -7.39
N PRO A 367 2.41 -15.33 -6.44
CA PRO A 367 3.07 -16.64 -6.39
C PRO A 367 2.14 -17.84 -6.45
#